data_aaa44fd63deec79384cb0763f497ac89
#
_entry.id   aaa44fd63deec79384cb0763f497ac89
#
_cell.length_a   1.000
_cell.length_b   1.000
_cell.length_c   1.000
_cell.angle_alpha   90.00
_cell.angle_beta   90.00
_cell.angle_gamma   90.00
#
_symmetry.space_group_name_H-M   'P 1'
#
loop_
_entity.id
_entity.type
_entity.pdbx_description
1 polymer ?
#
loop_
_entity_poly.entity_id
_entity_poly.type
_entity_poly.pdbx_seq_one_letter_code
_entity_poly.pdbx_strand_id
1 'polypeptide(L)'
;MPATEAVPFTHPRASWLDPADGRIRDERELLTAMAEKQVVLLGETHSVPEIHRWQLHVATVLRFLRPNIAMGFEMFPRRVQPVLDEWIEGGLSTAAFLEKVEWGTVWGFDAELYLPLFHFCRRHRAPMLALNCHRPLVTRVGKEGWDAVPEDERDGLTPSAPATLAYRRYLAGLRFDRPATGDVDPSLVTDRFIRAQQTWDRAFACNIAKALDVADPPLVIGIIGRGHLEYGHGTPYQLRDLGVSAVGVLLPTASGHHDAASLAGIGDAVFRLDEPEPEIVPPKMAEMIAEARKKAAWV
;
A
#
# COMPACT_ATOMS: atom_id res chain seq x y z
N MET A 1 36.48 -16.39 -10.44
CA MET A 1 35.34 -16.92 -11.19
C MET A 1 34.59 -15.72 -11.77
N PRO A 2 34.37 -15.64 -13.10
CA PRO A 2 33.53 -14.57 -13.62
C PRO A 2 32.14 -14.73 -13.04
N ALA A 3 31.56 -13.62 -12.55
CA ALA A 3 30.17 -13.59 -12.12
C ALA A 3 29.32 -14.01 -13.35
N THR A 4 28.52 -15.06 -13.17
CA THR A 4 27.52 -15.45 -14.17
C THR A 4 26.58 -14.28 -14.29
N GLU A 5 26.55 -13.60 -15.44
CA GLU A 5 25.54 -12.56 -15.70
C GLU A 5 24.18 -13.22 -15.53
N ALA A 6 23.42 -12.75 -14.55
CA ALA A 6 22.08 -13.24 -14.32
C ALA A 6 21.22 -12.88 -15.53
N VAL A 7 20.66 -13.88 -16.21
CA VAL A 7 19.77 -13.67 -17.35
C VAL A 7 18.54 -12.93 -16.86
N PRO A 8 18.22 -11.75 -17.41
CA PRO A 8 17.06 -10.99 -16.95
C PRO A 8 15.77 -11.76 -17.29
N PHE A 9 14.81 -11.72 -16.35
CA PHE A 9 13.47 -12.27 -16.59
C PHE A 9 12.73 -11.41 -17.62
N THR A 10 12.17 -12.06 -18.64
CA THR A 10 11.27 -11.40 -19.59
C THR A 10 9.85 -11.50 -19.08
N HIS A 11 9.14 -10.36 -19.02
CA HIS A 11 7.79 -10.25 -18.49
C HIS A 11 6.84 -9.75 -19.59
N PRO A 12 5.97 -10.59 -20.17
CA PRO A 12 4.97 -10.17 -21.14
C PRO A 12 3.97 -9.17 -20.57
N ARG A 13 3.42 -8.30 -21.41
CA ARG A 13 2.33 -7.38 -21.00
C ARG A 13 1.10 -8.15 -20.54
N ALA A 14 0.32 -7.54 -19.66
CA ALA A 14 -0.93 -8.09 -19.10
C ALA A 14 -0.75 -9.52 -18.55
N SER A 15 0.38 -9.80 -17.89
CA SER A 15 0.66 -11.10 -17.32
C SER A 15 1.24 -11.00 -15.91
N TRP A 16 1.11 -12.08 -15.17
CA TRP A 16 1.67 -12.26 -13.83
C TRP A 16 2.99 -13.00 -13.90
N LEU A 17 3.97 -12.52 -13.16
CA LEU A 17 5.29 -13.13 -13.03
C LEU A 17 5.53 -13.51 -11.58
N ASP A 18 6.02 -14.73 -11.35
CA ASP A 18 6.54 -15.16 -10.06
C ASP A 18 7.92 -14.51 -9.82
N PRO A 19 8.09 -13.69 -8.80
CA PRO A 19 9.35 -13.01 -8.55
C PRO A 19 10.47 -13.94 -8.07
N ALA A 20 10.15 -15.16 -7.66
CA ALA A 20 11.14 -16.11 -7.16
C ALA A 20 11.90 -16.82 -8.30
N ASP A 21 11.23 -17.11 -9.42
CA ASP A 21 11.81 -17.90 -10.51
C ASP A 21 11.59 -17.32 -11.91
N GLY A 22 10.87 -16.20 -12.01
CA GLY A 22 10.59 -15.51 -13.29
C GLY A 22 9.56 -16.21 -14.17
N ARG A 23 8.84 -17.21 -13.66
CA ARG A 23 7.80 -17.90 -14.43
C ARG A 23 6.53 -17.06 -14.51
N ILE A 24 5.88 -17.19 -15.68
CA ILE A 24 4.54 -16.62 -15.84
C ILE A 24 3.54 -17.48 -15.09
N ARG A 25 2.72 -16.81 -14.26
CA ARG A 25 1.67 -17.43 -13.44
C ARG A 25 0.33 -17.36 -14.16
N ASP A 26 -0.44 -18.42 -14.03
CA ASP A 26 -1.86 -18.37 -14.42
C ASP A 26 -2.64 -17.47 -13.44
N GLU A 27 -3.37 -16.51 -13.98
CA GLU A 27 -4.11 -15.52 -13.17
C GLU A 27 -5.17 -16.18 -12.29
N ARG A 28 -5.90 -17.16 -12.83
CA ARG A 28 -6.95 -17.84 -12.10
C ARG A 28 -6.40 -18.62 -10.91
N GLU A 29 -5.31 -19.35 -11.11
CA GLU A 29 -4.65 -20.10 -10.04
C GLU A 29 -4.11 -19.17 -8.96
N LEU A 30 -3.44 -18.09 -9.39
CA LEU A 30 -2.88 -17.08 -8.48
C LEU A 30 -3.97 -16.42 -7.63
N LEU A 31 -5.01 -15.87 -8.27
CA LEU A 31 -6.05 -15.13 -7.55
C LEU A 31 -6.93 -16.07 -6.70
N THR A 32 -7.10 -17.35 -7.10
CA THR A 32 -7.74 -18.34 -6.24
C THR A 32 -6.92 -18.56 -4.95
N ALA A 33 -5.60 -18.70 -5.07
CA ALA A 33 -4.72 -18.81 -3.89
C ALA A 33 -4.72 -17.53 -3.03
N MET A 34 -4.84 -16.36 -3.64
CA MET A 34 -4.97 -15.08 -2.91
C MET A 34 -6.31 -14.99 -2.18
N ALA A 35 -7.41 -15.50 -2.73
CA ALA A 35 -8.72 -15.50 -2.08
C ALA A 35 -8.76 -16.31 -0.77
N GLU A 36 -7.84 -17.25 -0.57
CA GLU A 36 -7.69 -18.04 0.66
C GLU A 36 -6.90 -17.31 1.76
N LYS A 37 -6.30 -16.16 1.45
CA LYS A 37 -5.56 -15.36 2.44
C LYS A 37 -6.51 -14.61 3.39
N GLN A 38 -5.98 -14.11 4.50
CA GLN A 38 -6.67 -13.15 5.36
C GLN A 38 -6.61 -11.74 4.78
N VAL A 39 -5.49 -11.41 4.14
CA VAL A 39 -5.20 -10.08 3.60
C VAL A 39 -4.53 -10.22 2.24
N VAL A 40 -4.95 -9.40 1.27
CA VAL A 40 -4.26 -9.20 0.00
C VAL A 40 -3.95 -7.72 -0.15
N LEU A 41 -2.66 -7.38 -0.24
CA LEU A 41 -2.19 -6.01 -0.36
C LEU A 41 -1.84 -5.73 -1.82
N LEU A 42 -2.48 -4.73 -2.41
CA LEU A 42 -2.29 -4.29 -3.78
C LEU A 42 -1.46 -3.00 -3.79
N GLY A 43 -0.19 -3.13 -4.20
CA GLY A 43 0.73 -2.01 -4.21
C GLY A 43 0.39 -0.98 -5.29
N GLU A 44 0.70 0.30 -5.01
CA GLU A 44 0.48 1.36 -5.98
C GLU A 44 1.61 2.37 -6.07
N THR A 45 1.66 3.05 -7.23
CA THR A 45 2.22 4.38 -7.41
C THR A 45 1.01 5.29 -7.61
N HIS A 46 0.78 6.21 -6.69
CA HIS A 46 -0.49 6.91 -6.47
C HIS A 46 -1.06 7.66 -7.69
N SER A 47 -0.20 8.09 -8.61
CA SER A 47 -0.57 8.93 -9.77
C SER A 47 -0.77 8.16 -11.08
N VAL A 48 -0.65 6.82 -11.08
CA VAL A 48 -0.72 6.00 -12.29
C VAL A 48 -2.11 5.40 -12.47
N PRO A 49 -2.94 5.91 -13.42
CA PRO A 49 -4.33 5.49 -13.59
C PRO A 49 -4.49 4.00 -13.86
N GLU A 50 -3.55 3.41 -14.60
CA GLU A 50 -3.60 2.00 -14.96
C GLU A 50 -3.43 1.06 -13.75
N ILE A 51 -2.66 1.49 -12.76
CA ILE A 51 -2.54 0.75 -11.50
C ILE A 51 -3.91 0.67 -10.81
N HIS A 52 -4.66 1.76 -10.76
CA HIS A 52 -5.99 1.77 -10.14
C HIS A 52 -7.00 0.92 -10.92
N ARG A 53 -6.90 0.89 -12.26
CA ARG A 53 -7.70 -0.05 -13.09
C ARG A 53 -7.34 -1.50 -12.81
N TRP A 54 -6.05 -1.83 -12.70
CA TRP A 54 -5.58 -3.13 -12.30
C TRP A 54 -6.04 -3.52 -10.89
N GLN A 55 -5.96 -2.62 -9.93
CA GLN A 55 -6.47 -2.84 -8.56
C GLN A 55 -7.97 -3.16 -8.56
N LEU A 56 -8.76 -2.43 -9.35
CA LEU A 56 -10.19 -2.69 -9.49
C LEU A 56 -10.46 -4.06 -10.12
N HIS A 57 -9.70 -4.45 -11.14
CA HIS A 57 -9.78 -5.77 -11.75
C HIS A 57 -9.52 -6.87 -10.71
N VAL A 58 -8.40 -6.80 -10.01
CA VAL A 58 -8.03 -7.80 -8.98
C VAL A 58 -9.08 -7.86 -7.86
N ALA A 59 -9.54 -6.71 -7.35
CA ALA A 59 -10.57 -6.64 -6.33
C ALA A 59 -11.90 -7.27 -6.81
N THR A 60 -12.24 -7.08 -8.09
CA THR A 60 -13.45 -7.68 -8.70
C THR A 60 -13.35 -9.20 -8.74
N VAL A 61 -12.21 -9.75 -9.17
CA VAL A 61 -12.00 -11.20 -9.21
C VAL A 61 -12.00 -11.79 -7.80
N LEU A 62 -11.29 -11.18 -6.87
CA LEU A 62 -11.26 -11.63 -5.47
C LEU A 62 -12.65 -11.60 -4.83
N ARG A 63 -13.45 -10.56 -5.10
CA ARG A 63 -14.84 -10.46 -4.62
C ARG A 63 -15.73 -11.55 -5.20
N PHE A 64 -15.50 -11.97 -6.46
CA PHE A 64 -16.22 -13.08 -7.08
C PHE A 64 -15.86 -14.43 -6.44
N LEU A 65 -14.56 -14.64 -6.14
CA LEU A 65 -14.05 -15.86 -5.51
C LEU A 65 -14.43 -15.97 -4.03
N ARG A 66 -14.39 -14.85 -3.31
CA ARG A 66 -14.73 -14.76 -1.88
C ARG A 66 -15.66 -13.56 -1.64
N PRO A 67 -16.98 -13.80 -1.52
CA PRO A 67 -17.97 -12.72 -1.39
C PRO A 67 -17.82 -11.82 -0.15
N ASN A 68 -17.33 -12.33 0.98
CA ASN A 68 -17.08 -11.54 2.19
C ASN A 68 -15.72 -10.85 2.10
N ILE A 69 -15.70 -9.60 1.60
CA ILE A 69 -14.50 -8.76 1.49
C ILE A 69 -14.69 -7.44 2.23
N ALA A 70 -13.58 -6.83 2.64
CA ALA A 70 -13.47 -5.41 3.00
C ALA A 70 -12.30 -4.78 2.25
N MET A 71 -12.43 -3.50 1.87
CA MET A 71 -11.35 -2.80 1.17
C MET A 71 -10.73 -1.74 2.07
N GLY A 72 -9.44 -1.87 2.34
CA GLY A 72 -8.67 -0.93 3.14
C GLY A 72 -7.94 0.08 2.26
N PHE A 73 -7.94 1.35 2.68
CA PHE A 73 -7.38 2.45 1.91
C PHE A 73 -6.39 3.26 2.75
N GLU A 74 -5.14 3.35 2.27
CA GLU A 74 -4.06 4.13 2.89
C GLU A 74 -4.41 5.60 3.09
N MET A 75 -5.12 6.20 2.12
CA MET A 75 -5.38 7.64 2.10
C MET A 75 -6.29 8.12 3.24
N PHE A 76 -7.09 7.27 3.85
CA PHE A 76 -8.07 7.67 4.82
C PHE A 76 -7.57 7.52 6.27
N PRO A 77 -7.49 8.62 7.05
CA PRO A 77 -7.26 8.54 8.49
C PRO A 77 -8.50 8.01 9.21
N ARG A 78 -8.30 7.29 10.33
CA ARG A 78 -9.37 6.64 11.09
C ARG A 78 -10.54 7.56 11.44
N ARG A 79 -10.29 8.85 11.64
CA ARG A 79 -11.33 9.83 11.99
C ARG A 79 -12.44 9.94 10.93
N VAL A 80 -12.18 9.57 9.67
CA VAL A 80 -13.19 9.61 8.60
C VAL A 80 -13.94 8.29 8.41
N GLN A 81 -13.67 7.26 9.23
CA GLN A 81 -14.38 5.98 9.13
C GLN A 81 -15.92 6.13 9.11
N PRO A 82 -16.55 6.97 9.95
CA PRO A 82 -18.00 7.14 9.88
C PRO A 82 -18.50 7.68 8.52
N VAL A 83 -17.68 8.46 7.81
CA VAL A 83 -18.02 8.95 6.46
C VAL A 83 -17.91 7.84 5.43
N LEU A 84 -16.93 6.94 5.58
CA LEU A 84 -16.83 5.75 4.72
C LEU A 84 -18.03 4.82 4.90
N ASP A 85 -18.49 4.65 6.15
CA ASP A 85 -19.67 3.84 6.45
C ASP A 85 -20.93 4.47 5.83
N GLU A 86 -21.14 5.78 6.00
CA GLU A 86 -22.25 6.54 5.38
C GLU A 86 -22.24 6.45 3.84
N TRP A 87 -21.03 6.45 3.23
CA TRP A 87 -20.86 6.25 1.81
C TRP A 87 -21.32 4.86 1.34
N ILE A 88 -20.94 3.81 2.06
CA ILE A 88 -21.33 2.42 1.76
C ILE A 88 -22.84 2.23 1.90
N GLU A 89 -23.48 2.86 2.87
CA GLU A 89 -24.92 2.84 3.07
C GLU A 89 -25.69 3.60 1.98
N GLY A 90 -25.01 4.43 1.21
CA GLY A 90 -25.60 5.18 0.11
C GLY A 90 -26.11 6.56 0.47
N GLY A 91 -25.83 7.03 1.67
CA GLY A 91 -26.31 8.32 2.21
C GLY A 91 -25.65 9.55 1.56
N LEU A 92 -24.55 9.39 0.81
CA LEU A 92 -23.78 10.51 0.27
C LEU A 92 -23.77 10.55 -1.26
N SER A 93 -23.81 11.74 -1.85
CA SER A 93 -23.35 11.95 -3.22
C SER A 93 -21.82 11.90 -3.28
N THR A 94 -21.24 11.69 -4.48
CA THR A 94 -19.77 11.69 -4.66
C THR A 94 -19.14 13.01 -4.17
N ALA A 95 -19.76 14.16 -4.50
CA ALA A 95 -19.25 15.45 -4.06
C ALA A 95 -19.28 15.59 -2.53
N ALA A 96 -20.40 15.22 -1.88
CA ALA A 96 -20.53 15.27 -0.42
C ALA A 96 -19.55 14.30 0.27
N PHE A 97 -19.29 13.12 -0.32
CA PHE A 97 -18.29 12.19 0.19
C PHE A 97 -16.90 12.79 0.18
N LEU A 98 -16.46 13.32 -0.98
CA LEU A 98 -15.12 13.93 -1.12
C LEU A 98 -14.93 15.14 -0.20
N GLU A 99 -15.97 15.95 -0.02
CA GLU A 99 -15.96 17.06 0.92
C GLU A 99 -15.83 16.59 2.36
N LYS A 100 -16.68 15.66 2.81
CA LYS A 100 -16.69 15.15 4.19
C LYS A 100 -15.41 14.41 4.60
N VAL A 101 -14.78 13.67 3.68
CA VAL A 101 -13.48 13.03 3.94
C VAL A 101 -12.32 14.02 3.84
N GLU A 102 -12.59 15.30 3.45
CA GLU A 102 -11.57 16.32 3.25
C GLU A 102 -10.50 15.90 2.22
N TRP A 103 -10.93 15.30 1.09
CA TRP A 103 -10.04 14.66 0.12
C TRP A 103 -8.82 15.50 -0.28
N GLY A 104 -9.02 16.76 -0.60
CA GLY A 104 -7.94 17.67 -1.00
C GLY A 104 -6.90 17.95 0.10
N THR A 105 -7.23 17.70 1.37
CA THR A 105 -6.34 17.87 2.52
C THR A 105 -5.68 16.57 2.93
N VAL A 106 -6.43 15.45 2.92
CA VAL A 106 -5.92 14.17 3.41
C VAL A 106 -5.02 13.47 2.41
N TRP A 107 -5.28 13.63 1.09
CA TRP A 107 -4.53 12.89 0.07
C TRP A 107 -3.83 13.76 -0.98
N GLY A 108 -4.57 14.59 -1.69
CA GLY A 108 -4.01 15.54 -2.65
C GLY A 108 -3.77 15.00 -4.07
N PHE A 109 -4.03 13.70 -4.32
CA PHE A 109 -4.10 13.14 -5.68
C PHE A 109 -5.50 13.30 -6.25
N ASP A 110 -5.63 13.20 -7.59
CA ASP A 110 -6.91 13.29 -8.26
C ASP A 110 -7.86 12.18 -7.75
N ALA A 111 -9.06 12.58 -7.31
CA ALA A 111 -10.06 11.65 -6.80
C ALA A 111 -10.55 10.69 -7.90
N GLU A 112 -10.56 11.13 -9.17
CA GLU A 112 -10.99 10.30 -10.30
C GLU A 112 -10.20 9.00 -10.42
N LEU A 113 -8.95 8.97 -9.94
CA LEU A 113 -8.14 7.77 -9.89
C LEU A 113 -8.74 6.70 -8.95
N TYR A 114 -9.33 7.12 -7.85
CA TYR A 114 -9.82 6.26 -6.77
C TYR A 114 -11.34 6.04 -6.77
N LEU A 115 -12.10 6.96 -7.36
CA LEU A 115 -13.56 6.88 -7.41
C LEU A 115 -14.10 5.54 -7.96
N PRO A 116 -13.50 4.91 -8.98
CA PRO A 116 -13.93 3.58 -9.43
C PRO A 116 -13.89 2.52 -8.31
N LEU A 117 -12.86 2.55 -7.46
CA LEU A 117 -12.72 1.65 -6.30
C LEU A 117 -13.74 1.98 -5.21
N PHE A 118 -14.00 3.26 -4.93
CA PHE A 118 -15.01 3.67 -3.93
C PHE A 118 -16.43 3.33 -4.39
N HIS A 119 -16.74 3.51 -5.68
CA HIS A 119 -18.01 3.08 -6.26
C HIS A 119 -18.17 1.55 -6.29
N PHE A 120 -17.10 0.82 -6.54
CA PHE A 120 -17.09 -0.63 -6.40
C PHE A 120 -17.49 -1.06 -4.99
N CYS A 121 -16.85 -0.49 -3.94
CA CYS A 121 -17.19 -0.77 -2.55
C CYS A 121 -18.66 -0.51 -2.27
N ARG A 122 -19.16 0.68 -2.63
CA ARG A 122 -20.57 1.07 -2.44
C ARG A 122 -21.53 0.14 -3.16
N ARG A 123 -21.25 -0.19 -4.44
CA ARG A 123 -22.10 -1.07 -5.24
C ARG A 123 -22.24 -2.46 -4.66
N HIS A 124 -21.15 -2.99 -4.11
CA HIS A 124 -21.10 -4.34 -3.55
C HIS A 124 -21.34 -4.39 -2.05
N ARG A 125 -21.60 -3.25 -1.41
CA ARG A 125 -21.71 -3.15 0.06
C ARG A 125 -20.48 -3.73 0.76
N ALA A 126 -19.32 -3.62 0.13
CA ALA A 126 -18.05 -4.01 0.72
C ALA A 126 -17.58 -2.90 1.67
N PRO A 127 -17.37 -3.19 2.96
CA PRO A 127 -16.87 -2.19 3.89
C PRO A 127 -15.59 -1.52 3.41
N MET A 128 -15.50 -0.21 3.57
CA MET A 128 -14.28 0.56 3.38
C MET A 128 -13.61 0.79 4.72
N LEU A 129 -12.31 0.51 4.80
CA LEU A 129 -11.53 0.68 6.02
C LEU A 129 -10.57 1.86 5.88
N ALA A 130 -10.65 2.79 6.81
CA ALA A 130 -9.68 3.88 6.95
C ALA A 130 -8.40 3.31 7.60
N LEU A 131 -7.36 3.07 6.80
CA LEU A 131 -6.15 2.39 7.30
C LEU A 131 -5.19 3.34 8.01
N ASN A 132 -5.19 4.64 7.68
CA ASN A 132 -4.22 5.59 8.20
C ASN A 132 -4.58 6.08 9.62
N CYS A 133 -3.58 6.60 10.29
CA CYS A 133 -3.74 7.33 11.54
C CYS A 133 -3.73 8.85 11.31
N HIS A 134 -3.95 9.60 12.37
CA HIS A 134 -3.86 11.05 12.34
C HIS A 134 -2.42 11.51 12.07
N ARG A 135 -2.21 12.30 11.01
CA ARG A 135 -0.87 12.73 10.57
C ARG A 135 -0.02 13.41 11.67
N PRO A 136 -0.55 14.24 12.58
CA PRO A 136 0.20 14.75 13.73
C PRO A 136 0.82 13.68 14.61
N LEU A 137 0.17 12.51 14.78
CA LEU A 137 0.75 11.37 15.50
C LEU A 137 2.04 10.90 14.84
N VAL A 138 2.04 10.69 13.51
CA VAL A 138 3.23 10.30 12.76
C VAL A 138 4.38 11.29 12.95
N THR A 139 4.06 12.59 12.89
CA THR A 139 5.04 13.65 13.09
C THR A 139 5.63 13.63 14.50
N ARG A 140 4.77 13.43 15.52
CA ARG A 140 5.18 13.39 16.91
C ARG A 140 6.02 12.16 17.24
N VAL A 141 5.56 10.96 16.84
CA VAL A 141 6.33 9.72 16.99
C VAL A 141 7.68 9.82 16.27
N GLY A 142 7.69 10.39 15.06
CA GLY A 142 8.92 10.63 14.33
C GLY A 142 9.93 11.47 15.14
N LYS A 143 9.49 12.57 15.74
CA LYS A 143 10.34 13.50 16.49
C LYS A 143 10.73 12.98 17.87
N GLU A 144 9.75 12.53 18.65
CA GLU A 144 9.86 12.33 20.09
C GLU A 144 9.94 10.84 20.47
N GLY A 145 9.56 9.93 19.55
CA GLY A 145 9.41 8.50 19.82
C GLY A 145 8.02 8.15 20.32
N TRP A 146 7.72 6.87 20.34
CA TRP A 146 6.40 6.33 20.74
C TRP A 146 6.06 6.62 22.21
N ASP A 147 7.00 6.40 23.10
CA ASP A 147 6.77 6.49 24.56
C ASP A 147 6.45 7.92 25.02
N ALA A 148 6.85 8.93 24.23
CA ALA A 148 6.53 10.31 24.50
C ALA A 148 5.10 10.72 24.10
N VAL A 149 4.35 9.84 23.43
CA VAL A 149 2.96 10.11 23.03
C VAL A 149 2.02 9.60 24.10
N PRO A 150 1.13 10.42 24.68
CA PRO A 150 0.07 9.99 25.60
C PRO A 150 -0.83 8.92 24.96
N GLU A 151 -1.35 8.00 25.75
CA GLU A 151 -2.10 6.85 25.25
C GLU A 151 -3.38 7.26 24.50
N ASP A 152 -4.06 8.27 24.98
CA ASP A 152 -5.28 8.84 24.37
C ASP A 152 -5.01 9.56 23.05
N GLU A 153 -3.75 9.93 22.74
CA GLU A 153 -3.33 10.52 21.48
C GLU A 153 -2.78 9.50 20.47
N ARG A 154 -2.66 8.22 20.85
CA ARG A 154 -2.10 7.15 20.00
C ARG A 154 -3.05 6.64 18.90
N ASP A 155 -4.21 7.25 18.74
CA ASP A 155 -5.21 6.88 17.72
C ASP A 155 -5.60 5.37 17.75
N GLY A 156 -5.52 4.76 18.94
CA GLY A 156 -5.80 3.34 19.18
C GLY A 156 -4.77 2.39 18.54
N LEU A 157 -3.58 2.88 18.21
CA LEU A 157 -2.49 2.06 17.70
C LEU A 157 -1.67 1.45 18.85
N THR A 158 -1.03 0.33 18.55
CA THR A 158 0.01 -0.26 19.39
C THR A 158 1.40 0.15 18.91
N PRO A 159 2.47 0.00 19.73
CA PRO A 159 3.83 0.28 19.28
C PRO A 159 4.20 -0.50 18.01
N SER A 160 4.96 0.11 17.12
CA SER A 160 5.48 -0.57 15.93
C SER A 160 6.55 -1.61 16.33
N ALA A 161 6.53 -2.78 15.69
CA ALA A 161 7.68 -3.67 15.74
C ALA A 161 8.95 -2.95 15.21
N PRO A 162 10.13 -3.20 15.79
CA PRO A 162 11.35 -2.48 15.43
C PRO A 162 11.73 -2.65 13.95
N ALA A 163 12.22 -1.57 13.32
CA ALA A 163 12.70 -1.62 11.94
C ALA A 163 13.93 -2.53 11.82
N THR A 164 13.86 -3.50 10.91
CA THR A 164 15.02 -4.34 10.57
C THR A 164 16.08 -3.53 9.83
N LEU A 165 17.34 -4.02 9.84
CA LEU A 165 18.40 -3.41 9.04
C LEU A 165 18.05 -3.43 7.54
N ALA A 166 17.41 -4.49 7.06
CA ALA A 166 16.95 -4.62 5.68
C ALA A 166 15.93 -3.53 5.33
N TYR A 167 14.96 -3.26 6.20
CA TYR A 167 13.99 -2.18 6.00
C TYR A 167 14.65 -0.79 5.95
N ARG A 168 15.63 -0.53 6.84
CA ARG A 168 16.39 0.72 6.83
C ARG A 168 17.15 0.93 5.52
N ARG A 169 17.81 -0.11 4.99
CA ARG A 169 18.49 -0.08 3.68
C ARG A 169 17.51 0.16 2.55
N TYR A 170 16.39 -0.52 2.56
CA TYR A 170 15.31 -0.35 1.59
C TYR A 170 14.81 1.10 1.55
N LEU A 171 14.46 1.67 2.69
CA LEU A 171 14.00 3.05 2.79
C LEU A 171 15.07 4.07 2.38
N ALA A 172 16.33 3.80 2.67
CA ALA A 172 17.44 4.62 2.18
C ALA A 172 17.54 4.54 0.65
N GLY A 173 17.38 3.35 0.06
CA GLY A 173 17.33 3.16 -1.39
C GLY A 173 16.19 3.96 -2.03
N LEU A 174 14.99 3.83 -1.53
CA LEU A 174 13.81 4.58 -2.03
C LEU A 174 14.00 6.10 -1.97
N ARG A 175 14.56 6.60 -0.86
CA ARG A 175 14.73 8.05 -0.68
C ARG A 175 15.72 8.66 -1.66
N PHE A 176 16.74 7.91 -2.07
CA PHE A 176 17.84 8.39 -2.91
C PHE A 176 17.82 7.79 -4.32
N ASP A 177 16.70 7.20 -4.73
CA ASP A 177 16.51 6.58 -6.06
C ASP A 177 17.63 5.58 -6.39
N ARG A 178 17.94 4.71 -5.43
CA ARG A 178 18.94 3.63 -5.56
C ARG A 178 18.26 2.27 -5.59
N PRO A 179 18.87 1.26 -6.23
CA PRO A 179 18.31 -0.09 -6.23
C PRO A 179 18.04 -0.59 -4.81
N ALA A 180 16.84 -1.08 -4.57
CA ALA A 180 16.40 -1.57 -3.25
C ALA A 180 17.22 -2.77 -2.74
N THR A 181 17.89 -3.49 -3.64
CA THR A 181 18.70 -4.69 -3.37
C THR A 181 20.20 -4.42 -3.30
N GLY A 182 20.62 -3.16 -3.38
CA GLY A 182 22.03 -2.78 -3.26
C GLY A 182 22.51 -2.71 -1.80
N ASP A 183 23.84 -2.64 -1.61
CA ASP A 183 24.46 -2.32 -0.32
C ASP A 183 24.32 -0.82 -0.05
N VAL A 184 23.08 -0.39 0.25
CA VAL A 184 22.77 1.00 0.56
C VAL A 184 23.05 1.23 2.04
N ASP A 185 23.84 2.28 2.34
CA ASP A 185 24.15 2.64 3.72
C ASP A 185 22.86 3.05 4.47
N PRO A 186 22.46 2.29 5.50
CA PRO A 186 21.24 2.57 6.26
C PRO A 186 21.32 3.87 7.07
N SER A 187 22.50 4.45 7.27
CA SER A 187 22.69 5.73 7.97
C SER A 187 22.25 6.95 7.14
N LEU A 188 21.99 6.76 5.84
CA LEU A 188 21.45 7.81 4.96
C LEU A 188 20.04 8.26 5.34
N VAL A 189 19.31 7.46 6.11
CA VAL A 189 17.99 7.83 6.65
C VAL A 189 18.04 8.01 8.15
N THR A 190 17.38 9.06 8.63
CA THR A 190 17.34 9.40 10.06
C THR A 190 16.37 8.48 10.82
N ASP A 191 16.61 8.27 12.12
CA ASP A 191 15.66 7.54 12.99
C ASP A 191 14.28 8.21 13.03
N ARG A 192 14.23 9.53 12.91
CA ARG A 192 12.97 10.27 12.77
C ARG A 192 12.18 9.81 11.55
N PHE A 193 12.82 9.68 10.40
CA PHE A 193 12.17 9.20 9.17
C PHE A 193 11.72 7.75 9.31
N ILE A 194 12.58 6.89 9.85
CA ILE A 194 12.26 5.48 10.10
C ILE A 194 11.03 5.34 11.01
N ARG A 195 11.01 6.05 12.15
CA ARG A 195 9.84 6.01 13.06
C ARG A 195 8.56 6.50 12.41
N ALA A 196 8.62 7.51 11.54
CA ALA A 196 7.46 7.98 10.80
C ALA A 196 6.93 6.91 9.85
N GLN A 197 7.79 6.26 9.06
CA GLN A 197 7.40 5.16 8.16
C GLN A 197 6.79 4.00 8.95
N GLN A 198 7.44 3.56 10.03
CA GLN A 198 6.92 2.49 10.89
C GLN A 198 5.55 2.84 11.51
N THR A 199 5.31 4.11 11.82
CA THR A 199 4.01 4.54 12.37
C THR A 199 2.91 4.37 11.34
N TRP A 200 3.13 4.72 10.07
CA TRP A 200 2.19 4.44 8.98
C TRP A 200 1.95 2.95 8.80
N ASP A 201 3.03 2.17 8.67
CA ASP A 201 2.93 0.72 8.51
C ASP A 201 2.15 0.07 9.66
N ARG A 202 2.39 0.54 10.89
CA ARG A 202 1.67 0.05 12.07
C ARG A 202 0.21 0.45 12.07
N ALA A 203 -0.12 1.68 11.63
CA ALA A 203 -1.49 2.13 11.50
C ALA A 203 -2.28 1.26 10.53
N PHE A 204 -1.72 1.01 9.34
CA PHE A 204 -2.33 0.13 8.35
C PHE A 204 -2.54 -1.28 8.91
N ALA A 205 -1.52 -1.85 9.53
CA ALA A 205 -1.60 -3.19 10.12
C ALA A 205 -2.60 -3.28 11.28
N CYS A 206 -2.65 -2.32 12.21
CA CYS A 206 -3.61 -2.30 13.32
C CYS A 206 -5.05 -2.22 12.83
N ASN A 207 -5.33 -1.37 11.82
CA ASN A 207 -6.67 -1.20 11.30
C ASN A 207 -7.14 -2.43 10.50
N ILE A 208 -6.23 -3.10 9.78
CA ILE A 208 -6.50 -4.39 9.12
C ILE A 208 -6.75 -5.47 10.17
N ALA A 209 -5.88 -5.62 11.17
CA ALA A 209 -6.03 -6.63 12.21
C ALA A 209 -7.35 -6.48 12.98
N LYS A 210 -7.75 -5.23 13.26
CA LYS A 210 -9.05 -4.93 13.88
C LYS A 210 -10.23 -5.38 13.02
N ALA A 211 -10.16 -5.22 11.70
CA ALA A 211 -11.23 -5.66 10.80
C ALA A 211 -11.33 -7.20 10.72
N LEU A 212 -10.25 -7.91 11.03
CA LEU A 212 -10.21 -9.38 11.09
C LEU A 212 -10.67 -9.95 12.44
N ASP A 213 -10.75 -9.14 13.49
CA ASP A 213 -11.13 -9.56 14.85
C ASP A 213 -12.67 -9.62 15.00
N VAL A 214 -13.29 -10.44 14.18
CA VAL A 214 -14.74 -10.70 14.15
C VAL A 214 -15.00 -12.19 13.89
N ALA A 215 -16.23 -12.66 14.18
CA ALA A 215 -16.58 -14.08 14.07
C ALA A 215 -16.50 -14.63 12.63
N ASP A 216 -16.81 -13.81 11.62
CA ASP A 216 -16.71 -14.14 10.19
C ASP A 216 -15.84 -13.08 9.49
N PRO A 217 -14.49 -13.21 9.57
CA PRO A 217 -13.60 -12.20 9.05
C PRO A 217 -13.64 -12.11 7.53
N PRO A 218 -13.71 -10.89 6.97
CA PRO A 218 -13.63 -10.68 5.54
C PRO A 218 -12.21 -10.98 5.03
N LEU A 219 -12.07 -11.22 3.72
CA LEU A 219 -10.81 -10.98 3.05
C LEU A 219 -10.56 -9.47 2.98
N VAL A 220 -9.52 -8.99 3.63
CA VAL A 220 -9.15 -7.57 3.54
C VAL A 220 -8.27 -7.33 2.31
N ILE A 221 -8.74 -6.48 1.40
CA ILE A 221 -7.96 -6.05 0.23
C ILE A 221 -7.44 -4.64 0.52
N GLY A 222 -6.12 -4.49 0.71
CA GLY A 222 -5.49 -3.22 1.05
C GLY A 222 -4.93 -2.50 -0.18
N ILE A 223 -5.34 -1.25 -0.40
CA ILE A 223 -4.82 -0.33 -1.43
C ILE A 223 -3.79 0.56 -0.76
N ILE A 224 -2.51 0.27 -1.00
CA ILE A 224 -1.39 0.86 -0.22
C ILE A 224 -0.21 1.13 -1.17
N GLY A 225 0.47 2.24 -0.94
CA GLY A 225 1.70 2.59 -1.66
C GLY A 225 2.74 1.46 -1.60
N ARG A 226 3.30 1.09 -2.75
CA ARG A 226 4.23 -0.06 -2.88
C ARG A 226 5.42 0.01 -1.92
N GLY A 227 5.87 1.21 -1.55
CA GLY A 227 6.95 1.44 -0.59
C GLY A 227 6.69 0.88 0.81
N HIS A 228 5.44 0.68 1.19
CA HIS A 228 5.02 0.06 2.44
C HIS A 228 4.86 -1.47 2.35
N LEU A 229 5.01 -2.06 1.15
CA LEU A 229 4.70 -3.47 0.90
C LEU A 229 5.90 -4.30 0.45
N GLU A 230 6.77 -3.71 -0.37
CA GLU A 230 7.87 -4.42 -1.02
C GLU A 230 8.78 -5.14 -0.03
N TYR A 231 9.21 -6.33 -0.42
CA TYR A 231 10.06 -7.24 0.37
C TYR A 231 9.47 -7.60 1.74
N GLY A 232 8.19 -7.33 1.96
CA GLY A 232 7.51 -7.60 3.22
C GLY A 232 8.04 -6.84 4.42
N HIS A 233 8.73 -5.71 4.22
CA HIS A 233 9.43 -4.96 5.27
C HIS A 233 8.52 -4.03 6.09
N GLY A 234 7.54 -3.40 5.44
CA GLY A 234 6.64 -2.41 6.05
C GLY A 234 5.38 -3.03 6.65
N THR A 235 4.22 -2.73 6.07
CA THR A 235 2.91 -3.21 6.53
C THR A 235 2.83 -4.74 6.71
N PRO A 236 3.35 -5.58 5.79
CA PRO A 236 3.30 -7.03 6.00
C PRO A 236 4.12 -7.49 7.21
N TYR A 237 5.22 -6.81 7.54
CA TYR A 237 5.99 -7.09 8.73
C TYR A 237 5.21 -6.75 10.00
N GLN A 238 4.54 -5.60 10.03
CA GLN A 238 3.70 -5.19 11.16
C GLN A 238 2.46 -6.08 11.33
N LEU A 239 1.87 -6.58 10.23
CA LEU A 239 0.78 -7.55 10.28
C LEU A 239 1.22 -8.86 10.94
N ARG A 240 2.40 -9.39 10.57
CA ARG A 240 2.96 -10.60 11.20
C ARG A 240 3.20 -10.42 12.70
N ASP A 241 3.69 -9.26 13.12
CA ASP A 241 3.85 -8.92 14.54
C ASP A 241 2.52 -8.90 15.30
N LEU A 242 1.42 -8.54 14.63
CA LEU A 242 0.07 -8.59 15.17
C LEU A 242 -0.60 -9.99 15.05
N GLY A 243 0.11 -11.01 14.61
CA GLY A 243 -0.41 -12.37 14.46
C GLY A 243 -1.15 -12.64 13.15
N VAL A 244 -1.20 -11.68 12.21
CA VAL A 244 -1.79 -11.85 10.88
C VAL A 244 -0.72 -12.33 9.92
N SER A 245 -0.70 -13.64 9.62
CA SER A 245 0.37 -14.26 8.82
C SER A 245 -0.04 -14.66 7.40
N ALA A 246 -1.35 -14.89 7.15
CA ALA A 246 -1.88 -15.24 5.83
C ALA A 246 -2.07 -13.98 4.97
N VAL A 247 -0.96 -13.34 4.60
CA VAL A 247 -0.91 -12.10 3.80
C VAL A 247 -0.37 -12.40 2.41
N GLY A 248 -1.02 -11.88 1.37
CA GLY A 248 -0.52 -11.85 0.00
C GLY A 248 -0.16 -10.42 -0.41
N VAL A 249 0.92 -10.25 -1.18
CA VAL A 249 1.37 -8.95 -1.71
C VAL A 249 1.47 -9.05 -3.23
N LEU A 250 0.67 -8.27 -3.92
CA LEU A 250 0.64 -8.18 -5.38
C LEU A 250 1.10 -6.78 -5.82
N LEU A 251 2.03 -6.73 -6.75
CA LEU A 251 2.66 -5.47 -7.18
C LEU A 251 2.53 -5.26 -8.68
N PRO A 252 2.23 -4.05 -9.16
CA PRO A 252 2.24 -3.72 -10.58
C PRO A 252 3.63 -3.26 -11.02
N THR A 253 3.93 -3.44 -12.33
CA THR A 253 5.13 -2.90 -12.98
C THR A 253 4.84 -2.50 -14.42
N ALA A 254 5.53 -1.50 -14.93
CA ALA A 254 5.57 -1.18 -16.35
C ALA A 254 6.72 -1.88 -17.07
N SER A 255 7.71 -2.44 -16.35
CA SER A 255 8.91 -3.03 -16.92
C SER A 255 8.64 -4.38 -17.58
N GLY A 256 9.20 -4.58 -18.75
CA GLY A 256 9.22 -5.86 -19.47
C GLY A 256 10.44 -6.72 -19.20
N HIS A 257 11.41 -6.22 -18.44
CA HIS A 257 12.64 -6.92 -18.10
C HIS A 257 13.00 -6.65 -16.64
N HIS A 258 13.41 -7.68 -15.94
CA HIS A 258 13.73 -7.59 -14.52
C HIS A 258 15.05 -8.29 -14.23
N ASP A 259 15.85 -7.69 -13.39
CA ASP A 259 16.93 -8.38 -12.73
C ASP A 259 16.38 -9.31 -11.65
N ALA A 260 16.79 -10.59 -11.70
CA ALA A 260 16.29 -11.61 -10.77
C ALA A 260 16.56 -11.26 -9.29
N ALA A 261 17.71 -10.64 -9.00
CA ALA A 261 18.08 -10.27 -7.65
C ALA A 261 17.18 -9.14 -7.11
N SER A 262 16.75 -8.21 -7.97
CA SER A 262 15.85 -7.11 -7.56
C SER A 262 14.40 -7.56 -7.39
N LEU A 263 13.99 -8.67 -8.03
CA LEU A 263 12.65 -9.22 -7.83
C LEU A 263 12.55 -10.18 -6.64
N ALA A 264 13.64 -10.84 -6.27
CA ALA A 264 13.61 -11.87 -5.24
C ALA A 264 12.99 -11.37 -3.93
N GLY A 265 11.83 -11.92 -3.57
CA GLY A 265 11.11 -11.59 -2.32
C GLY A 265 10.36 -10.25 -2.35
N ILE A 266 10.23 -9.58 -3.50
CA ILE A 266 9.53 -8.28 -3.58
C ILE A 266 8.05 -8.38 -3.21
N GLY A 267 7.41 -9.50 -3.51
CA GLY A 267 6.01 -9.82 -3.23
C GLY A 267 5.69 -11.25 -3.64
N ASP A 268 4.41 -11.63 -3.63
CA ASP A 268 3.95 -12.96 -4.06
C ASP A 268 3.84 -13.08 -5.59
N ALA A 269 3.51 -11.99 -6.28
CA ALA A 269 3.52 -11.91 -7.73
C ALA A 269 3.60 -10.45 -8.21
N VAL A 270 4.13 -10.27 -9.43
CA VAL A 270 4.23 -8.98 -10.10
C VAL A 270 3.40 -9.01 -11.38
N PHE A 271 2.53 -8.02 -11.57
CA PHE A 271 1.73 -7.86 -12.79
C PHE A 271 2.35 -6.81 -13.69
N ARG A 272 2.63 -7.17 -14.95
CA ARG A 272 3.02 -6.17 -15.93
C ARG A 272 1.80 -5.50 -16.52
N LEU A 273 1.70 -4.19 -16.30
CA LEU A 273 0.69 -3.33 -16.90
C LEU A 273 0.75 -3.39 -18.42
N ASP A 274 -0.39 -3.22 -19.08
CA ASP A 274 -0.46 -3.32 -20.53
C ASP A 274 0.18 -2.12 -21.20
N GLU A 275 -0.30 -0.91 -20.90
CA GLU A 275 0.35 0.36 -21.29
C GLU A 275 0.18 1.37 -20.14
N PRO A 276 1.28 1.82 -19.51
CA PRO A 276 1.16 2.89 -18.54
C PRO A 276 0.76 4.16 -19.29
N GLU A 277 -0.37 4.75 -18.90
CA GLU A 277 -0.72 6.08 -19.38
C GLU A 277 0.29 7.09 -18.86
N PRO A 278 0.62 8.13 -19.66
CA PRO A 278 1.44 9.22 -19.15
C PRO A 278 0.76 9.84 -17.93
N GLU A 279 1.56 10.13 -16.93
CA GLU A 279 1.10 10.78 -15.69
C GLU A 279 0.40 12.10 -16.04
N ILE A 280 -0.93 12.12 -16.00
CA ILE A 280 -1.71 13.35 -16.14
C ILE A 280 -1.70 14.06 -14.79
N VAL A 281 -0.59 14.72 -14.49
CA VAL A 281 -0.53 15.61 -13.33
C VAL A 281 -1.00 16.98 -13.76
N PRO A 282 -2.18 17.47 -13.33
CA PRO A 282 -2.59 18.83 -13.59
C PRO A 282 -1.51 19.82 -13.12
N PRO A 283 -1.22 20.91 -13.84
CA PRO A 283 -0.15 21.83 -13.49
C PRO A 283 -0.14 22.30 -12.04
N LYS A 284 -1.31 22.58 -11.48
CA LYS A 284 -1.48 22.91 -10.06
C LYS A 284 -1.06 21.79 -9.12
N MET A 285 -1.30 20.54 -9.49
CA MET A 285 -0.96 19.38 -8.68
C MET A 285 0.54 19.05 -8.79
N ALA A 286 1.14 19.25 -9.97
CA ALA A 286 2.58 19.15 -10.15
C ALA A 286 3.33 20.14 -9.24
N GLU A 287 2.84 21.37 -9.09
CA GLU A 287 3.37 22.37 -8.17
C GLU A 287 3.19 21.94 -6.70
N MET A 288 2.00 21.42 -6.33
CA MET A 288 1.73 20.92 -4.98
C MET A 288 2.59 19.70 -4.65
N ILE A 289 2.76 18.75 -5.58
CA ILE A 289 3.63 17.58 -5.40
C ILE A 289 5.09 18.04 -5.28
N ALA A 290 5.53 18.98 -6.09
CA ALA A 290 6.88 19.54 -6.00
C ALA A 290 7.11 20.28 -4.66
N GLU A 291 6.11 21.05 -4.17
CA GLU A 291 6.17 21.66 -2.84
C GLU A 291 6.11 20.63 -1.71
N ALA A 292 5.24 19.63 -1.81
CA ALA A 292 5.16 18.55 -0.82
C ALA A 292 6.46 17.73 -0.77
N ARG A 293 7.06 17.41 -1.93
CA ARG A 293 8.38 16.78 -2.01
C ARG A 293 9.48 17.66 -1.43
N LYS A 294 9.44 18.97 -1.68
CA LYS A 294 10.36 19.93 -1.03
C LYS A 294 10.16 19.96 0.48
N LYS A 295 8.92 20.02 0.97
CA LYS A 295 8.62 19.98 2.42
C LYS A 295 8.98 18.64 3.06
N ALA A 296 8.79 17.52 2.36
CA ALA A 296 9.21 16.18 2.82
C ALA A 296 10.74 16.01 2.82
N ALA A 297 11.48 16.71 1.96
CA ALA A 297 12.94 16.71 1.95
C ALA A 297 13.56 17.48 3.14
N TRP A 298 12.74 18.24 3.91
CA TRP A 298 13.16 18.97 5.12
C TRP A 298 12.66 18.32 6.43
N VAL A 299 12.18 17.06 6.38
CA VAL A 299 11.69 16.30 7.55
C VAL A 299 12.60 15.12 7.88
#